data_0ebef9a5ba301d1fc231f6d0213efb8b
#
_entry.id   0ebef9a5ba301d1fc231f6d0213efb8b
#
_cell.length_a   1.000
_cell.length_b   1.000
_cell.length_c   1.000
_cell.angle_alpha   90.00
_cell.angle_beta   90.00
_cell.angle_gamma   90.00
#
_symmetry.space_group_name_H-M   'P 1'
#
loop_
_entity.id
_entity.type
_entity.pdbx_description
1 polymer ?
#
loop_
_entity_poly.entity_id
_entity_poly.type
_entity_poly.pdbx_seq_one_letter_code
_entity_poly.pdbx_strand_id
1 'polypeptide(L)'
;ILHTGAGKDLNAAKQPVVFEKNGQKVALIGATRVIPEAGWAATNGHPGMLSSYEVSVEPLLQQIASCHADGEKVVVLIHWGIERDEKPQEYQRALAKRYIDAGADLVIGSHPHVLQGIEYYKGKPIFYSLGNFVFGSSIPKTMLVQAAFTGESLSLQLIPGTSSGGYTRMLTDAESKTQFYQYLEGISFGVSVGEDGIVSPQP
;
A
#
# COMPACT_ATOMS: atom_id res chain seq x y z
N ILE A 1 -13.07 -16.25 5.23
CA ILE A 1 -12.12 -15.11 5.16
C ILE A 1 -11.79 -14.88 3.70
N LEU A 2 -11.96 -13.65 3.21
CA LEU A 2 -11.55 -13.26 1.87
C LEU A 2 -10.02 -13.05 1.85
N HIS A 3 -9.37 -13.37 0.74
CA HIS A 3 -7.93 -13.18 0.54
C HIS A 3 -7.63 -12.80 -0.91
N THR A 4 -6.51 -12.16 -1.15
CA THR A 4 -5.97 -11.79 -2.46
C THR A 4 -4.46 -11.96 -2.46
N GLY A 5 -3.84 -12.08 -3.60
CA GLY A 5 -2.39 -12.16 -3.74
C GLY A 5 -1.80 -13.57 -3.58
N ALA A 6 -2.64 -14.58 -3.37
CA ALA A 6 -2.23 -15.98 -3.34
C ALA A 6 -3.35 -16.88 -3.85
N GLY A 7 -3.01 -18.03 -4.43
CA GLY A 7 -4.02 -18.95 -4.98
C GLY A 7 -3.45 -20.31 -5.35
N LYS A 8 -4.35 -21.23 -5.73
CA LYS A 8 -3.99 -22.57 -6.21
C LYS A 8 -3.25 -22.57 -7.56
N ASP A 9 -3.34 -21.48 -8.28
CA ASP A 9 -2.67 -21.18 -9.55
C ASP A 9 -2.61 -19.66 -9.75
N LEU A 10 -1.95 -19.19 -10.80
CA LEU A 10 -1.81 -17.76 -11.11
C LEU A 10 -3.17 -17.08 -11.32
N ASN A 11 -4.15 -17.76 -11.94
CA ASN A 11 -5.48 -17.18 -12.14
C ASN A 11 -6.20 -16.92 -10.83
N ALA A 12 -6.08 -17.83 -9.87
CA ALA A 12 -6.63 -17.65 -8.53
C ALA A 12 -5.86 -16.60 -7.74
N ALA A 13 -4.51 -16.58 -7.83
CA ALA A 13 -3.65 -15.65 -7.09
C ALA A 13 -3.88 -14.18 -7.47
N LYS A 14 -4.20 -13.88 -8.72
CA LYS A 14 -4.45 -12.52 -9.22
C LYS A 14 -5.85 -11.98 -8.95
N GLN A 15 -6.79 -12.83 -8.46
CA GLN A 15 -8.16 -12.37 -8.23
C GLN A 15 -8.22 -11.27 -7.17
N PRO A 16 -8.94 -10.17 -7.43
CA PRO A 16 -9.17 -9.13 -6.45
C PRO A 16 -10.16 -9.59 -5.39
N VAL A 17 -10.11 -8.94 -4.24
CA VAL A 17 -11.25 -8.89 -3.33
C VAL A 17 -12.02 -7.61 -3.61
N VAL A 18 -13.28 -7.71 -3.98
CA VAL A 18 -14.12 -6.56 -4.31
C VAL A 18 -15.11 -6.32 -3.18
N PHE A 19 -15.12 -5.09 -2.66
CA PHE A 19 -16.13 -4.58 -1.74
C PHE A 19 -17.04 -3.62 -2.47
N GLU A 20 -18.34 -3.70 -2.20
CA GLU A 20 -19.32 -2.77 -2.74
C GLU A 20 -20.09 -2.10 -1.60
N LYS A 21 -20.20 -0.78 -1.67
CA LYS A 21 -21.01 0.03 -0.76
C LYS A 21 -21.56 1.25 -1.49
N ASN A 22 -22.88 1.47 -1.38
CA ASN A 22 -23.56 2.60 -2.01
C ASN A 22 -23.30 2.70 -3.53
N GLY A 23 -23.23 1.58 -4.22
CA GLY A 23 -22.95 1.52 -5.66
C GLY A 23 -21.48 1.77 -6.05
N GLN A 24 -20.60 2.02 -5.09
CA GLN A 24 -19.17 2.15 -5.32
C GLN A 24 -18.47 0.82 -5.05
N LYS A 25 -17.70 0.34 -6.03
CA LYS A 25 -16.88 -0.87 -5.90
C LYS A 25 -15.42 -0.50 -5.66
N VAL A 26 -14.77 -1.22 -4.74
CA VAL A 26 -13.35 -1.10 -4.44
C VAL A 26 -12.72 -2.49 -4.56
N ALA A 27 -11.79 -2.64 -5.51
CA ALA A 27 -11.01 -3.84 -5.74
C ALA A 27 -9.68 -3.77 -4.98
N LEU A 28 -9.41 -4.73 -4.11
CA LEU A 28 -8.12 -4.90 -3.45
C LEU A 28 -7.33 -6.00 -4.16
N ILE A 29 -6.11 -5.70 -4.60
CA ILE A 29 -5.21 -6.66 -5.26
C ILE A 29 -3.92 -6.75 -4.46
N GLY A 30 -3.64 -7.93 -3.87
CA GLY A 30 -2.40 -8.22 -3.17
C GLY A 30 -1.32 -8.73 -4.11
N ALA A 31 -0.05 -8.36 -3.88
CA ALA A 31 1.10 -8.91 -4.59
C ALA A 31 2.38 -8.82 -3.74
N THR A 32 3.42 -9.55 -4.10
CA THR A 32 4.71 -9.51 -3.41
C THR A 32 5.88 -9.45 -4.37
N ARG A 33 6.92 -8.69 -3.96
CA ARG A 33 8.25 -8.68 -4.58
C ARG A 33 9.29 -9.36 -3.66
N VAL A 34 8.86 -9.90 -2.53
CA VAL A 34 9.70 -10.65 -1.61
C VAL A 34 9.27 -12.11 -1.66
N ILE A 35 9.97 -12.89 -2.48
CA ILE A 35 9.73 -14.34 -2.69
C ILE A 35 11.05 -15.05 -2.44
N PRO A 36 11.27 -15.56 -1.22
CA PRO A 36 12.53 -16.22 -0.84
C PRO A 36 12.87 -17.46 -1.68
N GLU A 37 11.84 -18.21 -2.08
CA GLU A 37 11.97 -19.45 -2.84
C GLU A 37 11.19 -19.31 -4.16
N ALA A 38 11.83 -19.60 -5.29
CA ALA A 38 11.21 -19.46 -6.62
C ALA A 38 9.89 -20.25 -6.75
N GLY A 39 9.79 -21.41 -6.08
CA GLY A 39 8.57 -22.21 -6.05
C GLY A 39 7.39 -21.62 -5.26
N TRP A 40 7.56 -20.47 -4.61
CA TRP A 40 6.45 -19.80 -3.91
C TRP A 40 5.67 -18.83 -4.80
N ALA A 41 6.15 -18.56 -6.01
CA ALA A 41 5.41 -17.79 -7.01
C ALA A 41 4.34 -18.66 -7.67
N ALA A 42 3.12 -18.14 -7.77
CA ALA A 42 2.04 -18.81 -8.50
C ALA A 42 2.34 -18.87 -9.99
N THR A 43 2.06 -20.01 -10.60
CA THR A 43 2.11 -20.21 -12.05
C THR A 43 0.79 -20.80 -12.54
N ASN A 44 0.64 -21.02 -13.84
CA ASN A 44 -0.60 -21.61 -14.40
C ASN A 44 -0.90 -23.03 -13.89
N GLY A 45 0.11 -23.74 -13.36
CA GLY A 45 -0.04 -25.11 -12.86
C GLY A 45 0.45 -25.32 -11.43
N HIS A 46 0.80 -24.22 -10.70
CA HIS A 46 1.37 -24.33 -9.36
C HIS A 46 0.79 -23.26 -8.41
N PRO A 47 0.39 -23.66 -7.18
CA PRO A 47 -0.09 -22.72 -6.18
C PRO A 47 1.03 -21.79 -5.69
N GLY A 48 0.66 -20.57 -5.27
CA GLY A 48 1.64 -19.64 -4.75
C GLY A 48 1.12 -18.22 -4.62
N MET A 49 2.06 -17.27 -4.48
CA MET A 49 1.80 -15.84 -4.36
C MET A 49 1.85 -15.15 -5.72
N LEU A 50 1.07 -14.08 -5.88
CA LEU A 50 1.14 -13.20 -7.04
C LEU A 50 2.45 -12.40 -7.01
N SER A 51 3.32 -12.70 -7.97
CA SER A 51 4.64 -12.08 -8.06
C SER A 51 4.56 -10.68 -8.69
N SER A 52 5.38 -9.77 -8.17
CA SER A 52 5.56 -8.41 -8.67
C SER A 52 7.02 -8.15 -9.13
N TYR A 53 7.79 -9.19 -9.43
CA TYR A 53 9.07 -9.03 -10.13
C TYR A 53 8.85 -8.59 -11.57
N GLU A 54 9.78 -7.82 -12.16
CA GLU A 54 9.65 -7.27 -13.51
C GLU A 54 9.34 -8.34 -14.57
N VAL A 55 9.92 -9.53 -14.42
CA VAL A 55 9.71 -10.68 -15.34
C VAL A 55 8.33 -11.34 -15.20
N SER A 56 7.58 -11.02 -14.14
CA SER A 56 6.30 -11.67 -13.79
C SER A 56 5.21 -10.69 -13.35
N VAL A 57 5.42 -9.37 -13.50
CA VAL A 57 4.46 -8.34 -13.06
C VAL A 57 3.26 -8.19 -14.00
N GLU A 58 3.37 -8.66 -15.23
CA GLU A 58 2.35 -8.45 -16.26
C GLU A 58 0.94 -8.94 -15.87
N PRO A 59 0.75 -10.13 -15.25
CA PRO A 59 -0.57 -10.56 -14.77
C PRO A 59 -1.19 -9.61 -13.73
N LEU A 60 -0.37 -8.97 -12.89
CA LEU A 60 -0.83 -7.97 -11.93
C LEU A 60 -1.30 -6.70 -12.66
N LEU A 61 -0.51 -6.19 -13.62
CA LEU A 61 -0.87 -5.00 -14.40
C LEU A 61 -2.16 -5.21 -15.19
N GLN A 62 -2.31 -6.37 -15.82
CA GLN A 62 -3.54 -6.73 -16.55
C GLN A 62 -4.75 -6.81 -15.62
N GLN A 63 -4.59 -7.33 -14.41
CA GLN A 63 -5.69 -7.40 -13.44
C GLN A 63 -6.09 -6.01 -12.94
N ILE A 64 -5.11 -5.11 -12.67
CA ILE A 64 -5.37 -3.70 -12.34
C ILE A 64 -6.16 -3.04 -13.46
N ALA A 65 -5.71 -3.18 -14.72
CA ALA A 65 -6.38 -2.60 -15.87
C ALA A 65 -7.80 -3.14 -16.07
N SER A 66 -8.03 -4.44 -15.82
CA SER A 66 -9.36 -5.05 -15.90
C SER A 66 -10.32 -4.46 -14.86
N CYS A 67 -9.91 -4.40 -13.58
CA CYS A 67 -10.73 -3.82 -12.52
C CYS A 67 -11.05 -2.33 -12.79
N HIS A 68 -10.07 -1.58 -13.26
CA HIS A 68 -10.26 -0.17 -13.63
C HIS A 68 -11.26 -0.02 -14.79
N ALA A 69 -11.17 -0.86 -15.83
CA ALA A 69 -12.11 -0.86 -16.96
C ALA A 69 -13.53 -1.24 -16.54
N ASP A 70 -13.69 -2.05 -15.50
CA ASP A 70 -14.97 -2.43 -14.90
C ASP A 70 -15.56 -1.31 -13.99
N GLY A 71 -14.89 -0.15 -13.90
CA GLY A 71 -15.31 1.00 -13.11
C GLY A 71 -15.06 0.86 -11.60
N GLU A 72 -14.20 -0.06 -11.19
CA GLU A 72 -13.82 -0.27 -9.80
C GLU A 72 -12.72 0.71 -9.38
N LYS A 73 -12.73 1.17 -8.13
CA LYS A 73 -11.58 1.84 -7.52
C LYS A 73 -10.55 0.79 -7.12
N VAL A 74 -9.33 0.91 -7.64
CA VAL A 74 -8.31 -0.14 -7.50
C VAL A 74 -7.28 0.24 -6.45
N VAL A 75 -7.14 -0.60 -5.43
CA VAL A 75 -6.12 -0.49 -4.38
C VAL A 75 -5.13 -1.66 -4.50
N VAL A 76 -3.86 -1.35 -4.71
CA VAL A 76 -2.79 -2.36 -4.75
C VAL A 76 -2.13 -2.45 -3.38
N LEU A 77 -2.13 -3.65 -2.80
CA LEU A 77 -1.43 -3.99 -1.56
C LEU A 77 -0.15 -4.73 -1.92
N ILE A 78 1.01 -4.12 -1.73
CA ILE A 78 2.28 -4.66 -2.20
C ILE A 78 3.28 -4.89 -1.07
N HIS A 79 3.88 -6.08 -1.02
CA HIS A 79 4.94 -6.44 -0.10
C HIS A 79 6.30 -6.36 -0.82
N TRP A 80 7.12 -5.34 -0.46
CA TRP A 80 8.35 -4.99 -1.17
C TRP A 80 9.34 -4.19 -0.33
N GLY A 81 10.48 -3.82 -0.89
CA GLY A 81 11.47 -2.94 -0.25
C GLY A 81 12.60 -3.71 0.43
N ILE A 82 13.36 -3.01 1.23
CA ILE A 82 14.47 -3.54 2.04
C ILE A 82 14.12 -3.31 3.51
N GLU A 83 14.31 -4.32 4.34
CA GLU A 83 14.05 -4.22 5.78
C GLU A 83 14.87 -3.09 6.41
N ARG A 84 14.21 -2.29 7.26
CA ARG A 84 14.77 -1.15 8.02
C ARG A 84 15.29 0.01 7.18
N ASP A 85 15.05 0.01 5.86
CA ASP A 85 15.37 1.14 5.00
C ASP A 85 14.16 2.08 4.90
N GLU A 86 14.26 3.29 5.45
CA GLU A 86 13.21 4.32 5.38
C GLU A 86 13.10 4.95 3.98
N LYS A 87 14.10 4.74 3.12
CA LYS A 87 14.09 5.26 1.75
C LYS A 87 13.59 4.20 0.78
N PRO A 88 12.51 4.47 0.03
CA PRO A 88 12.04 3.54 -0.99
C PRO A 88 13.08 3.37 -2.10
N GLN A 89 13.28 2.15 -2.53
CA GLN A 89 14.20 1.80 -3.61
C GLN A 89 13.68 2.30 -4.96
N GLU A 90 14.57 2.54 -5.92
CA GLU A 90 14.21 3.00 -7.28
C GLU A 90 13.17 2.08 -7.94
N TYR A 91 13.30 0.75 -7.76
CA TYR A 91 12.33 -0.19 -8.32
C TYR A 91 10.94 -0.08 -7.69
N GLN A 92 10.83 0.27 -6.38
CA GLN A 92 9.54 0.49 -5.72
C GLN A 92 8.83 1.68 -6.39
N ARG A 93 9.57 2.78 -6.62
CA ARG A 93 9.04 3.98 -7.28
C ARG A 93 8.64 3.68 -8.74
N ALA A 94 9.47 2.95 -9.48
CA ALA A 94 9.18 2.56 -10.85
C ALA A 94 7.93 1.66 -10.96
N LEU A 95 7.83 0.64 -10.11
CA LEU A 95 6.68 -0.27 -10.09
C LEU A 95 5.39 0.43 -9.65
N ALA A 96 5.44 1.28 -8.59
CA ALA A 96 4.27 2.03 -8.16
C ALA A 96 3.68 2.87 -9.30
N LYS A 97 4.53 3.55 -10.08
CA LYS A 97 4.09 4.32 -11.24
C LYS A 97 3.46 3.45 -12.32
N ARG A 98 4.00 2.25 -12.56
CA ARG A 98 3.39 1.29 -13.49
C ARG A 98 2.01 0.82 -13.02
N TYR A 99 1.80 0.62 -11.70
CA TYR A 99 0.48 0.26 -11.15
C TYR A 99 -0.53 1.40 -11.35
N ILE A 100 -0.13 2.65 -11.08
CA ILE A 100 -0.98 3.82 -11.33
C ILE A 100 -1.27 3.96 -12.83
N ASP A 101 -0.27 3.79 -13.70
CA ASP A 101 -0.44 3.84 -15.16
C ASP A 101 -1.37 2.73 -15.69
N ALA A 102 -1.44 1.59 -15.01
CA ALA A 102 -2.39 0.51 -15.29
C ALA A 102 -3.81 0.78 -14.75
N GLY A 103 -4.02 1.81 -13.92
CA GLY A 103 -5.33 2.20 -13.42
C GLY A 103 -5.51 2.08 -11.91
N ALA A 104 -4.45 1.86 -11.12
CA ALA A 104 -4.57 1.86 -9.66
C ALA A 104 -4.86 3.28 -9.13
N ASP A 105 -5.79 3.38 -8.17
CA ASP A 105 -6.15 4.62 -7.49
C ASP A 105 -5.33 4.86 -6.23
N LEU A 106 -4.79 3.79 -5.62
CA LEU A 106 -4.01 3.84 -4.39
C LEU A 106 -3.04 2.66 -4.34
N VAL A 107 -1.80 2.91 -3.93
CA VAL A 107 -0.78 1.87 -3.68
C VAL A 107 -0.38 1.91 -2.21
N ILE A 108 -0.45 0.77 -1.53
CA ILE A 108 -0.08 0.60 -0.11
C ILE A 108 1.02 -0.46 -0.01
N GLY A 109 2.21 -0.05 0.40
CA GLY A 109 3.36 -0.91 0.58
C GLY A 109 3.54 -1.40 2.02
N SER A 110 4.23 -2.53 2.12
CA SER A 110 4.64 -3.17 3.38
C SER A 110 5.96 -3.92 3.18
N HIS A 111 6.51 -4.56 4.18
CA HIS A 111 7.75 -5.31 4.30
C HIS A 111 8.90 -4.57 4.98
N PRO A 112 9.25 -3.30 4.71
CA PRO A 112 10.44 -2.69 5.33
C PRO A 112 10.44 -2.68 6.86
N HIS A 113 9.34 -2.98 7.52
CA HIS A 113 9.15 -2.93 8.98
C HIS A 113 9.35 -1.53 9.60
N VAL A 114 9.57 -0.54 8.77
CA VAL A 114 9.63 0.89 9.10
C VAL A 114 8.71 1.66 8.15
N LEU A 115 8.35 2.89 8.55
CA LEU A 115 7.64 3.78 7.64
C LEU A 115 8.56 4.18 6.49
N GLN A 116 8.01 4.20 5.28
CA GLN A 116 8.61 4.88 4.14
C GLN A 116 7.68 6.01 3.70
N GLY A 117 8.20 6.97 2.95
CA GLY A 117 7.47 8.16 2.55
C GLY A 117 6.25 7.89 1.66
N ILE A 118 5.54 8.99 1.41
CA ILE A 118 4.38 9.04 0.51
C ILE A 118 4.79 9.79 -0.76
N GLU A 119 4.27 9.42 -1.91
CA GLU A 119 4.42 10.14 -3.18
C GLU A 119 3.06 10.25 -3.86
N TYR A 120 2.79 11.37 -4.53
CA TYR A 120 1.70 11.45 -5.49
C TYR A 120 2.24 11.36 -6.91
N TYR A 121 1.67 10.44 -7.70
CA TYR A 121 1.94 10.32 -9.12
C TYR A 121 0.65 10.41 -9.91
N LYS A 122 0.56 11.34 -10.86
CA LYS A 122 -0.68 11.63 -11.63
C LYS A 122 -1.91 11.83 -10.72
N GLY A 123 -1.71 12.49 -9.56
CA GLY A 123 -2.76 12.73 -8.59
C GLY A 123 -3.19 11.50 -7.76
N LYS A 124 -2.53 10.35 -7.92
CA LYS A 124 -2.82 9.13 -7.15
C LYS A 124 -1.75 8.91 -6.08
N PRO A 125 -2.16 8.60 -4.83
CA PRO A 125 -1.23 8.43 -3.71
C PRO A 125 -0.56 7.06 -3.70
N ILE A 126 0.70 7.04 -3.27
CA ILE A 126 1.54 5.87 -3.08
C ILE A 126 2.12 5.96 -1.68
N PHE A 127 1.80 5.00 -0.81
CA PHE A 127 2.44 4.77 0.47
C PHE A 127 3.48 3.66 0.30
N TYR A 128 4.76 3.98 0.39
CA TYR A 128 5.80 3.00 0.13
C TYR A 128 5.93 1.94 1.22
N SER A 129 5.69 2.29 2.49
CA SER A 129 5.55 1.33 3.60
C SER A 129 4.80 1.94 4.77
N LEU A 130 3.84 1.21 5.32
CA LEU A 130 3.15 1.57 6.56
C LEU A 130 3.89 1.09 7.82
N GLY A 131 5.04 0.42 7.67
CA GLY A 131 5.78 -0.15 8.78
C GLY A 131 5.04 -1.27 9.51
N ASN A 132 5.45 -1.52 10.75
CA ASN A 132 4.76 -2.47 11.63
C ASN A 132 3.64 -1.77 12.40
N PHE A 133 2.46 -2.40 12.49
CA PHE A 133 1.37 -1.93 13.34
C PHE A 133 1.40 -2.59 14.72
N VAL A 134 1.63 -3.90 14.76
CA VAL A 134 1.85 -4.69 15.98
C VAL A 134 3.08 -5.56 15.78
N PHE A 135 4.00 -5.55 16.74
CA PHE A 135 5.19 -6.38 16.72
C PHE A 135 5.66 -6.70 18.15
N GLY A 136 6.50 -7.73 18.34
CA GLY A 136 7.01 -8.12 19.66
C GLY A 136 7.98 -7.12 20.28
N SER A 137 8.64 -6.28 19.47
CA SER A 137 9.51 -5.20 19.92
C SER A 137 8.79 -3.85 19.94
N SER A 138 9.45 -2.82 20.49
CA SER A 138 8.95 -1.44 20.44
C SER A 138 8.94 -0.90 19.02
N ILE A 139 7.85 -0.23 18.66
CA ILE A 139 7.63 0.48 17.39
C ILE A 139 7.40 1.95 17.73
N PRO A 140 8.41 2.81 17.58
CA PRO A 140 8.30 4.22 17.98
C PRO A 140 7.36 5.03 17.08
N LYS A 141 7.19 4.62 15.82
CA LYS A 141 6.31 5.28 14.86
C LYS A 141 5.53 4.24 14.06
N THR A 142 4.21 4.34 14.10
CA THR A 142 3.28 3.56 13.28
C THR A 142 2.06 4.41 12.93
N MET A 143 1.24 3.96 12.00
CA MET A 143 0.01 4.65 11.63
C MET A 143 -1.05 3.71 11.08
N LEU A 144 -2.30 4.14 11.17
CA LEU A 144 -3.37 3.70 10.29
C LEU A 144 -3.56 4.74 9.18
N VAL A 145 -3.93 4.28 8.00
CA VAL A 145 -4.38 5.12 6.90
C VAL A 145 -5.85 4.85 6.68
N GLN A 146 -6.67 5.87 6.86
CA GLN A 146 -8.08 5.83 6.49
C GLN A 146 -8.23 6.40 5.09
N ALA A 147 -8.66 5.56 4.15
CA ALA A 147 -8.94 5.95 2.76
C ALA A 147 -10.45 5.95 2.54
N ALA A 148 -11.00 7.06 2.05
CA ALA A 148 -12.42 7.17 1.73
C ALA A 148 -12.60 7.58 0.26
N PHE A 149 -13.20 6.68 -0.52
CA PHE A 149 -13.62 6.95 -1.89
C PHE A 149 -15.02 7.54 -1.89
N THR A 150 -15.20 8.67 -2.57
CA THR A 150 -16.50 9.33 -2.77
C THR A 150 -16.59 9.78 -4.22
N GLY A 151 -17.28 9.02 -5.05
CA GLY A 151 -17.26 9.20 -6.50
C GLY A 151 -15.82 9.07 -7.04
N GLU A 152 -15.32 10.09 -7.71
CA GLU A 152 -13.95 10.14 -8.24
C GLU A 152 -12.92 10.62 -7.22
N SER A 153 -13.35 11.12 -6.07
CA SER A 153 -12.47 11.67 -5.04
C SER A 153 -11.97 10.59 -4.09
N LEU A 154 -10.71 10.69 -3.70
CA LEU A 154 -10.09 9.90 -2.65
C LEU A 154 -9.57 10.87 -1.57
N SER A 155 -10.07 10.72 -0.35
CA SER A 155 -9.52 11.39 0.82
C SER A 155 -8.73 10.42 1.67
N LEU A 156 -7.61 10.90 2.22
CA LEU A 156 -6.69 10.11 3.03
C LEU A 156 -6.45 10.81 4.35
N GLN A 157 -6.64 10.09 5.46
CA GLN A 157 -6.35 10.59 6.79
C GLN A 157 -5.39 9.65 7.50
N LEU A 158 -4.35 10.21 8.07
CA LEU A 158 -3.38 9.49 8.90
C LEU A 158 -3.81 9.51 10.36
N ILE A 159 -3.70 8.36 11.00
CA ILE A 159 -3.92 8.20 12.44
C ILE A 159 -2.62 7.66 13.03
N PRO A 160 -1.73 8.55 13.53
CA PRO A 160 -0.41 8.18 14.01
C PRO A 160 -0.47 7.46 15.36
N GLY A 161 0.51 6.59 15.60
CA GLY A 161 0.58 5.81 16.82
C GLY A 161 1.97 5.30 17.16
N THR A 162 2.05 4.58 18.26
CA THR A 162 3.22 3.83 18.72
C THR A 162 2.80 2.44 19.15
N SER A 163 3.73 1.49 19.22
CA SER A 163 3.46 0.17 19.77
C SER A 163 4.58 -0.26 20.72
N SER A 164 4.23 -0.86 21.83
CA SER A 164 5.19 -1.43 22.78
C SER A 164 4.60 -2.68 23.45
N GLY A 165 5.39 -3.75 23.52
CA GLY A 165 4.96 -5.02 24.10
C GLY A 165 3.73 -5.63 23.39
N GLY A 166 3.56 -5.39 22.08
CA GLY A 166 2.42 -5.87 21.32
C GLY A 166 1.14 -5.02 21.45
N TYR A 167 1.20 -3.89 22.15
CA TYR A 167 0.08 -2.97 22.30
C TYR A 167 0.29 -1.70 21.49
N THR A 168 -0.56 -1.50 20.47
CA THR A 168 -0.56 -0.30 19.65
C THR A 168 -1.51 0.73 20.23
N ARG A 169 -1.04 1.98 20.32
CA ARG A 169 -1.81 3.13 20.83
C ARG A 169 -1.69 4.28 19.88
N MET A 170 -2.80 4.96 19.61
CA MET A 170 -2.82 6.17 18.79
C MET A 170 -2.28 7.35 19.61
N LEU A 171 -1.55 8.26 18.96
CA LEU A 171 -1.13 9.52 19.54
C LEU A 171 -2.37 10.40 19.76
N THR A 172 -2.51 10.97 20.96
CA THR A 172 -3.65 11.81 21.31
C THR A 172 -3.28 13.29 21.44
N ASP A 173 -2.05 13.60 21.85
CA ASP A 173 -1.59 14.96 22.02
C ASP A 173 -1.16 15.61 20.69
N ALA A 174 -1.40 16.91 20.55
CA ALA A 174 -1.17 17.66 19.33
C ALA A 174 0.32 17.76 18.98
N GLU A 175 1.20 17.90 19.98
CA GLU A 175 2.63 18.03 19.74
C GLU A 175 3.23 16.75 19.13
N SER A 176 2.93 15.59 19.70
CA SER A 176 3.38 14.30 19.17
C SER A 176 2.85 14.03 17.76
N LYS A 177 1.59 14.40 17.49
CA LYS A 177 1.02 14.29 16.15
C LYS A 177 1.76 15.18 15.15
N THR A 178 2.00 16.45 15.52
CA THR A 178 2.73 17.39 14.67
C THR A 178 4.15 16.88 14.36
N GLN A 179 4.87 16.41 15.36
CA GLN A 179 6.21 15.82 15.17
C GLN A 179 6.17 14.58 14.26
N PHE A 180 5.14 13.75 14.38
CA PHE A 180 4.95 12.60 13.51
C PHE A 180 4.69 13.03 12.04
N TYR A 181 3.82 14.00 11.81
CA TYR A 181 3.51 14.49 10.48
C TYR A 181 4.72 15.15 9.82
N GLN A 182 5.46 15.98 10.55
CA GLN A 182 6.72 16.58 10.06
C GLN A 182 7.77 15.53 9.70
N TYR A 183 7.91 14.48 10.52
CA TYR A 183 8.78 13.36 10.20
C TYR A 183 8.35 12.67 8.89
N LEU A 184 7.05 12.38 8.73
CA LEU A 184 6.55 11.68 7.55
C LEU A 184 6.68 12.54 6.28
N GLU A 185 6.41 13.85 6.37
CA GLU A 185 6.67 14.79 5.29
C GLU A 185 8.15 14.81 4.89
N GLY A 186 9.06 14.80 5.88
CA GLY A 186 10.50 14.82 5.66
C GLY A 186 11.06 13.61 4.90
N ILE A 187 10.37 12.46 4.97
CA ILE A 187 10.73 11.25 4.21
C ILE A 187 9.85 11.03 2.97
N SER A 188 8.91 11.93 2.69
CA SER A 188 7.95 11.88 1.57
C SER A 188 8.42 12.72 0.37
N PHE A 189 7.73 12.61 -0.75
CA PHE A 189 8.05 13.26 -2.02
C PHE A 189 6.91 14.21 -2.44
N GLY A 190 7.07 15.52 -2.15
CA GLY A 190 6.08 16.53 -2.53
C GLY A 190 4.71 16.30 -1.91
N VAL A 191 4.68 16.04 -0.60
CA VAL A 191 3.46 15.74 0.16
C VAL A 191 3.37 16.68 1.36
N SER A 192 2.16 17.13 1.67
CA SER A 192 1.83 17.84 2.91
C SER A 192 0.83 17.03 3.73
N VAL A 193 0.97 17.12 5.06
CA VAL A 193 0.04 16.52 6.02
C VAL A 193 -0.52 17.62 6.92
N GLY A 194 -1.82 17.82 6.87
CA GLY A 194 -2.52 18.78 7.72
C GLY A 194 -2.49 18.40 9.21
N GLU A 195 -2.77 19.35 10.10
CA GLU A 195 -2.87 19.11 11.55
C GLU A 195 -3.92 18.06 11.92
N ASP A 196 -4.93 17.87 11.07
CA ASP A 196 -5.97 16.86 11.15
C ASP A 196 -5.53 15.48 10.59
N GLY A 197 -4.31 15.40 10.04
CA GLY A 197 -3.76 14.20 9.40
C GLY A 197 -4.19 14.00 7.95
N ILE A 198 -4.86 14.95 7.34
CA ILE A 198 -5.22 14.88 5.91
C ILE A 198 -3.97 15.01 5.05
N VAL A 199 -3.82 14.06 4.11
CA VAL A 199 -2.69 14.00 3.18
C VAL A 199 -3.06 14.64 1.86
N SER A 200 -2.19 15.52 1.36
CA SER A 200 -2.35 16.18 0.05
C SER A 200 -1.02 16.31 -0.69
N PRO A 201 -1.03 16.40 -2.03
CA PRO A 201 0.17 16.79 -2.77
C PRO A 201 0.54 18.23 -2.44
N GLN A 202 1.84 18.53 -2.39
CA GLN A 202 2.33 19.91 -2.38
C GLN A 202 2.05 20.57 -3.73
N PRO A 203 1.75 21.89 -3.75
CA PRO A 203 1.53 22.64 -4.97
C PRO A 203 2.71 22.61 -5.93
#